data_c32a17b2f8e414aa6cdbbc431f117d07
#
_entry.id   c32a17b2f8e414aa6cdbbc431f117d07
#
_cell.length_a   1.000
_cell.length_b   1.000
_cell.length_c   1.000
_cell.angle_alpha   90.00
_cell.angle_beta   90.00
_cell.angle_gamma   90.00
#
_symmetry.space_group_name_H-M   'P 1'
#
loop_
_entity.id
_entity.type
_entity.pdbx_description
1 polymer ?
#
loop_
_entity_poly.entity_id
_entity_poly.type
_entity_poly.pdbx_seq_one_letter_code
_entity_poly.pdbx_strand_id
1 'polypeptide(L)'
;MTIHAYQEMYLSKAQASLGDAFDYAINTCKIPSEDFIRFFTASSVSKRMENGEPAFLAGKSGIEIAVDVVLETTGKQLDCEPQEHMGRSREYWIGWAVCYYQWYSARSFSDIFKVLSFEDLQNMYYTLHEADITKFADIVDDKMRDHFKETNLKRIRTIYGCTQAELSERSGVSLRSIQMYEQRNKDINKASVEALYRISKVLGCTIEDLLEK
;
A
#
# COMPACT_ATOMS: atom_id res chain seq x y z
N MET A 1 9.25 -8.09 13.42
CA MET A 1 7.84 -7.99 12.91
C MET A 1 7.88 -7.04 11.74
N THR A 2 7.51 -7.49 10.57
CA THR A 2 7.36 -6.60 9.41
C THR A 2 6.23 -5.61 9.71
N ILE A 3 6.41 -4.33 9.38
CA ILE A 3 5.36 -3.32 9.58
C ILE A 3 4.37 -3.46 8.43
N HIS A 4 3.22 -4.07 8.73
CA HIS A 4 2.09 -4.10 7.83
C HIS A 4 1.05 -3.03 8.24
N ALA A 5 0.24 -2.56 7.29
CA ALA A 5 -0.74 -1.52 7.54
C ALA A 5 -1.80 -1.94 8.58
N TYR A 6 -2.14 -3.22 8.62
CA TYR A 6 -3.12 -3.79 9.55
C TYR A 6 -2.87 -5.29 9.77
N GLN A 7 -3.66 -5.91 10.65
CA GLN A 7 -3.51 -7.33 11.00
C GLN A 7 -3.74 -8.24 9.79
N GLU A 8 -2.86 -9.22 9.59
CA GLU A 8 -2.85 -10.15 8.44
C GLU A 8 -4.16 -10.91 8.27
N MET A 9 -4.87 -11.17 9.37
CA MET A 9 -6.17 -11.87 9.33
C MET A 9 -7.22 -11.19 8.44
N TYR A 10 -7.10 -9.88 8.19
CA TYR A 10 -7.99 -9.13 7.32
C TYR A 10 -7.55 -9.11 5.85
N LEU A 11 -6.27 -9.43 5.56
CA LEU A 11 -5.67 -9.25 4.25
C LEU A 11 -6.46 -9.94 3.13
N SER A 12 -6.73 -11.21 3.27
CA SER A 12 -7.43 -11.99 2.23
C SER A 12 -8.81 -11.41 1.87
N LYS A 13 -9.55 -10.91 2.87
CA LYS A 13 -10.84 -10.26 2.65
C LYS A 13 -10.70 -8.89 2.00
N ALA A 14 -9.78 -8.07 2.51
CA ALA A 14 -9.51 -6.75 1.95
C ALA A 14 -9.08 -6.83 0.47
N GLN A 15 -8.19 -7.78 0.14
CA GLN A 15 -7.78 -8.03 -1.24
C GLN A 15 -8.96 -8.43 -2.12
N ALA A 16 -9.79 -9.38 -1.67
CA ALA A 16 -10.96 -9.81 -2.43
C ALA A 16 -11.94 -8.65 -2.64
N SER A 17 -12.26 -7.90 -1.57
CA SER A 17 -13.19 -6.79 -1.67
C SER A 17 -12.67 -5.66 -2.58
N LEU A 18 -11.38 -5.32 -2.53
CA LEU A 18 -10.84 -4.30 -3.43
C LEU A 18 -10.73 -4.81 -4.88
N GLY A 19 -10.41 -6.09 -5.08
CA GLY A 19 -10.45 -6.74 -6.39
C GLY A 19 -11.85 -6.67 -7.01
N ASP A 20 -12.87 -7.09 -6.26
CA ASP A 20 -14.27 -7.03 -6.70
C ASP A 20 -14.73 -5.58 -6.96
N ALA A 21 -14.26 -4.60 -6.18
CA ALA A 21 -14.59 -3.20 -6.37
C ALA A 21 -14.06 -2.66 -7.70
N PHE A 22 -12.81 -2.98 -8.05
CA PHE A 22 -12.21 -2.61 -9.33
C PHE A 22 -12.92 -3.30 -10.50
N ASP A 23 -13.18 -4.59 -10.38
CA ASP A 23 -13.89 -5.34 -11.41
C ASP A 23 -15.29 -4.78 -11.67
N TYR A 24 -16.06 -4.59 -10.62
CA TYR A 24 -17.44 -4.07 -10.70
C TYR A 24 -17.47 -2.66 -11.30
N ALA A 25 -16.65 -1.75 -10.79
CA ALA A 25 -16.63 -0.37 -11.26
C ALA A 25 -16.23 -0.27 -12.74
N ILE A 26 -15.17 -1.00 -13.14
CA ILE A 26 -14.60 -0.86 -14.49
C ILE A 26 -15.32 -1.76 -15.49
N ASN A 27 -15.54 -3.05 -15.16
CA ASN A 27 -16.06 -4.01 -16.11
C ASN A 27 -17.61 -4.04 -16.15
N THR A 28 -18.28 -3.84 -15.01
CA THR A 28 -19.75 -3.84 -14.94
C THR A 28 -20.31 -2.44 -15.18
N CYS A 29 -19.87 -1.46 -14.38
CA CYS A 29 -20.41 -0.10 -14.47
C CYS A 29 -19.75 0.76 -15.58
N LYS A 30 -18.74 0.23 -16.29
CA LYS A 30 -18.03 0.89 -17.39
C LYS A 30 -17.43 2.25 -17.02
N ILE A 31 -17.01 2.41 -15.77
CA ILE A 31 -16.27 3.59 -15.34
C ILE A 31 -14.84 3.48 -15.90
N PRO A 32 -14.32 4.54 -16.55
CA PRO A 32 -12.92 4.54 -16.99
C PRO A 32 -11.99 4.28 -15.80
N SER A 33 -10.99 3.42 -16.00
CA SER A 33 -10.10 2.97 -14.93
C SER A 33 -9.40 4.09 -14.17
N GLU A 34 -8.90 5.09 -14.90
CA GLU A 34 -8.24 6.25 -14.32
C GLU A 34 -9.21 7.11 -13.48
N ASP A 35 -10.48 7.20 -13.90
CA ASP A 35 -11.52 7.88 -13.14
C ASP A 35 -11.83 7.15 -11.85
N PHE A 36 -11.96 5.81 -11.89
CA PHE A 36 -12.21 5.04 -10.69
C PHE A 36 -11.04 5.13 -9.69
N ILE A 37 -9.79 5.05 -10.15
CA ILE A 37 -8.60 5.27 -9.31
C ILE A 37 -8.65 6.65 -8.66
N ARG A 38 -8.98 7.70 -9.43
CA ARG A 38 -9.09 9.06 -8.91
C ARG A 38 -10.18 9.16 -7.85
N PHE A 39 -11.36 8.56 -8.09
CA PHE A 39 -12.45 8.52 -7.11
C PHE A 39 -12.04 7.76 -5.86
N PHE A 40 -11.46 6.56 -6.01
CA PHE A 40 -11.02 5.74 -4.90
C PHE A 40 -9.99 6.47 -4.02
N THR A 41 -8.95 7.04 -4.62
CA THR A 41 -7.89 7.74 -3.87
C THR A 41 -8.36 9.03 -3.21
N ALA A 42 -9.38 9.70 -3.76
CA ALA A 42 -9.99 10.89 -3.18
C ALA A 42 -11.00 10.58 -2.07
N SER A 43 -11.57 9.37 -2.03
CA SER A 43 -12.61 8.99 -1.08
C SER A 43 -12.09 8.74 0.33
N SER A 44 -12.99 8.82 1.31
CA SER A 44 -12.69 8.38 2.69
C SER A 44 -12.51 6.87 2.78
N VAL A 45 -13.05 6.10 1.83
CA VAL A 45 -12.98 4.63 1.78
C VAL A 45 -11.51 4.18 1.72
N SER A 46 -10.70 4.77 0.82
CA SER A 46 -9.27 4.43 0.73
C SER A 46 -8.55 4.67 2.05
N LYS A 47 -8.82 5.80 2.72
CA LYS A 47 -8.22 6.16 4.02
C LYS A 47 -8.61 5.19 5.14
N ARG A 48 -9.86 4.76 5.16
CA ARG A 48 -10.35 3.79 6.15
C ARG A 48 -9.74 2.42 5.95
N MET A 49 -9.56 1.99 4.69
CA MET A 49 -8.82 0.76 4.39
C MET A 49 -7.35 0.88 4.81
N GLU A 50 -6.67 2.00 4.49
CA GLU A 50 -5.29 2.28 4.90
C GLU A 50 -5.12 2.23 6.42
N ASN A 51 -6.09 2.75 7.17
CA ASN A 51 -6.10 2.77 8.64
C ASN A 51 -6.50 1.44 9.28
N GLY A 52 -6.81 0.43 8.47
CA GLY A 52 -7.13 -0.89 8.98
C GLY A 52 -8.53 -1.00 9.62
N GLU A 53 -9.50 -0.15 9.25
CA GLU A 53 -10.87 -0.21 9.79
C GLU A 53 -11.55 -1.52 9.40
N PRO A 54 -11.91 -2.41 10.34
CA PRO A 54 -12.44 -3.74 10.05
C PRO A 54 -13.69 -3.73 9.15
N ALA A 55 -14.54 -2.70 9.29
CA ALA A 55 -15.75 -2.54 8.48
C ALA A 55 -15.43 -2.40 6.99
N PHE A 56 -14.29 -1.81 6.62
CA PHE A 56 -13.86 -1.60 5.24
C PHE A 56 -12.91 -2.68 4.73
N LEU A 57 -12.28 -3.42 5.63
CA LEU A 57 -11.40 -4.54 5.25
C LEU A 57 -12.17 -5.85 5.05
N ALA A 58 -13.21 -6.10 5.88
CA ALA A 58 -13.91 -7.37 5.88
C ALA A 58 -15.44 -7.26 6.06
N GLY A 59 -15.95 -6.08 6.34
CA GLY A 59 -17.38 -5.85 6.61
C GLY A 59 -18.20 -5.43 5.39
N LYS A 60 -17.53 -4.98 4.31
CA LYS A 60 -18.18 -4.56 3.05
C LYS A 60 -17.77 -5.47 1.90
N SER A 61 -18.70 -5.73 1.00
CA SER A 61 -18.43 -6.35 -0.30
C SER A 61 -17.70 -5.35 -1.22
N GLY A 62 -17.07 -5.86 -2.27
CA GLY A 62 -16.43 -4.99 -3.27
C GLY A 62 -17.44 -4.07 -3.97
N ILE A 63 -18.67 -4.54 -4.23
CA ILE A 63 -19.74 -3.73 -4.80
C ILE A 63 -20.07 -2.55 -3.88
N GLU A 64 -20.27 -2.79 -2.57
CA GLU A 64 -20.53 -1.72 -1.60
C GLU A 64 -19.38 -0.73 -1.52
N ILE A 65 -18.12 -1.19 -1.60
CA ILE A 65 -16.94 -0.33 -1.66
C ILE A 65 -17.00 0.57 -2.91
N ALA A 66 -17.27 0.00 -4.09
CA ALA A 66 -17.35 0.79 -5.33
C ALA A 66 -18.50 1.81 -5.30
N VAL A 67 -19.66 1.41 -4.78
CA VAL A 67 -20.83 2.31 -4.61
C VAL A 67 -20.48 3.47 -3.67
N ASP A 68 -19.91 3.18 -2.49
CA ASP A 68 -19.51 4.22 -1.54
C ASP A 68 -18.51 5.19 -2.15
N VAL A 69 -17.49 4.69 -2.84
CA VAL A 69 -16.45 5.49 -3.51
C VAL A 69 -17.07 6.47 -4.51
N VAL A 70 -17.94 5.97 -5.40
CA VAL A 70 -18.53 6.80 -6.44
C VAL A 70 -19.56 7.77 -5.86
N LEU A 71 -20.37 7.32 -4.92
CA LEU A 71 -21.37 8.18 -4.27
C LEU A 71 -20.69 9.33 -3.51
N GLU A 72 -19.65 9.04 -2.74
CA GLU A 72 -18.93 10.05 -1.97
C GLU A 72 -18.25 11.09 -2.87
N THR A 73 -17.65 10.65 -3.98
CA THR A 73 -16.82 11.54 -4.81
C THR A 73 -17.57 12.24 -5.92
N THR A 74 -18.67 11.69 -6.39
CA THR A 74 -19.44 12.23 -7.54
C THR A 74 -20.88 12.63 -7.20
N GLY A 75 -21.38 12.21 -6.04
CA GLY A 75 -22.79 12.36 -5.66
C GLY A 75 -23.76 11.46 -6.47
N LYS A 76 -23.24 10.60 -7.34
CA LYS A 76 -24.06 9.69 -8.17
C LYS A 76 -24.11 8.30 -7.55
N GLN A 77 -25.28 7.71 -7.54
CA GLN A 77 -25.46 6.31 -7.15
C GLN A 77 -25.13 5.40 -8.33
N LEU A 78 -24.36 4.33 -8.08
CA LEU A 78 -24.18 3.25 -9.05
C LEU A 78 -25.39 2.30 -8.95
N ASP A 79 -26.03 2.11 -10.09
CA ASP A 79 -27.19 1.20 -10.23
C ASP A 79 -26.94 0.21 -11.38
N CYS A 80 -25.78 -0.45 -11.33
CA CYS A 80 -25.38 -1.45 -12.31
C CYS A 80 -25.69 -2.83 -11.75
N GLU A 81 -26.43 -3.66 -12.50
CA GLU A 81 -26.65 -5.05 -12.09
C GLU A 81 -25.34 -5.83 -12.09
N PRO A 82 -24.95 -6.47 -10.96
CA PRO A 82 -23.75 -7.28 -10.90
C PRO A 82 -23.83 -8.40 -11.95
N GLN A 83 -22.75 -8.55 -12.70
CA GLN A 83 -22.63 -9.65 -13.67
C GLN A 83 -21.74 -10.75 -13.07
N GLU A 84 -22.22 -11.99 -13.13
CA GLU A 84 -21.40 -13.15 -12.79
C GLU A 84 -20.40 -13.41 -13.93
N HIS A 85 -19.13 -13.29 -13.64
CA HIS A 85 -18.06 -13.62 -14.58
C HIS A 85 -17.47 -15.00 -14.26
N MET A 86 -17.30 -15.84 -15.27
CA MET A 86 -16.56 -17.11 -15.14
C MET A 86 -15.06 -16.83 -15.07
N GLY A 87 -14.56 -16.55 -13.87
CA GLY A 87 -13.16 -16.26 -13.60
C GLY A 87 -12.93 -14.83 -13.10
N ARG A 88 -11.72 -14.59 -12.60
CA ARG A 88 -11.30 -13.28 -12.11
C ARG A 88 -10.71 -12.47 -13.25
N SER A 89 -11.20 -11.25 -13.43
CA SER A 89 -10.70 -10.34 -14.46
C SER A 89 -9.30 -9.80 -14.14
N ARG A 90 -8.69 -9.18 -15.12
CA ARG A 90 -7.46 -8.42 -14.94
C ARG A 90 -7.66 -7.27 -13.95
N GLU A 91 -8.78 -6.60 -14.01
CA GLU A 91 -9.15 -5.48 -13.12
C GLU A 91 -9.32 -5.96 -11.68
N TYR A 92 -9.89 -7.14 -11.48
CA TYR A 92 -9.90 -7.79 -10.16
C TYR A 92 -8.49 -8.00 -9.64
N TRP A 93 -7.60 -8.59 -10.46
CA TRP A 93 -6.22 -8.85 -10.05
C TRP A 93 -5.49 -7.55 -9.68
N ILE A 94 -5.72 -6.47 -10.43
CA ILE A 94 -5.12 -5.16 -10.15
C ILE A 94 -5.53 -4.67 -8.76
N GLY A 95 -6.83 -4.63 -8.47
CA GLY A 95 -7.31 -4.22 -7.14
C GLY A 95 -6.76 -5.11 -6.02
N TRP A 96 -6.74 -6.44 -6.25
CA TRP A 96 -6.21 -7.43 -5.33
C TRP A 96 -4.71 -7.24 -5.05
N ALA A 97 -3.90 -7.03 -6.08
CA ALA A 97 -2.45 -6.86 -5.96
C ALA A 97 -2.07 -5.51 -5.32
N VAL A 98 -2.77 -4.43 -5.67
CA VAL A 98 -2.58 -3.11 -5.07
C VAL A 98 -2.94 -3.12 -3.59
N CYS A 99 -4.02 -3.83 -3.20
CA CYS A 99 -4.39 -4.01 -1.80
C CYS A 99 -3.31 -4.78 -1.02
N TYR A 100 -2.75 -5.84 -1.60
CA TYR A 100 -1.61 -6.54 -1.01
C TYR A 100 -0.42 -5.61 -0.78
N TYR A 101 -0.04 -4.84 -1.80
CA TYR A 101 1.10 -3.94 -1.69
C TYR A 101 0.86 -2.83 -0.67
N GLN A 102 -0.35 -2.30 -0.58
CA GLN A 102 -0.72 -1.33 0.46
C GLN A 102 -0.52 -1.92 1.86
N TRP A 103 -1.04 -3.12 2.10
CA TRP A 103 -0.85 -3.82 3.37
C TRP A 103 0.62 -4.10 3.67
N TYR A 104 1.35 -4.62 2.68
CA TYR A 104 2.77 -5.00 2.80
C TYR A 104 3.67 -3.80 3.12
N SER A 105 3.47 -2.68 2.43
CA SER A 105 4.34 -1.52 2.52
C SER A 105 3.86 -0.45 3.50
N ALA A 106 2.61 -0.53 3.95
CA ALA A 106 1.89 0.50 4.70
C ALA A 106 1.90 1.89 4.02
N ARG A 107 2.10 1.94 2.69
CA ARG A 107 1.97 3.18 1.90
C ARG A 107 0.51 3.52 1.66
N SER A 108 0.22 4.80 1.44
CA SER A 108 -1.12 5.20 1.03
C SER A 108 -1.43 4.72 -0.40
N PHE A 109 -2.70 4.44 -0.70
CA PHE A 109 -3.13 4.15 -2.07
C PHE A 109 -2.81 5.31 -3.01
N SER A 110 -2.93 6.55 -2.51
CA SER A 110 -2.56 7.75 -3.28
C SER A 110 -1.09 7.73 -3.71
N ASP A 111 -0.16 7.31 -2.85
CA ASP A 111 1.26 7.24 -3.22
C ASP A 111 1.54 6.07 -4.16
N ILE A 112 0.84 4.96 -4.00
CA ILE A 112 0.95 3.81 -4.92
C ILE A 112 0.53 4.24 -6.34
N PHE A 113 -0.61 4.88 -6.50
CA PHE A 113 -1.11 5.32 -7.80
C PHE A 113 -0.43 6.56 -8.38
N LYS A 114 0.40 7.28 -7.60
CA LYS A 114 1.32 8.28 -8.16
C LYS A 114 2.47 7.64 -8.95
N VAL A 115 2.86 6.43 -8.57
CA VAL A 115 4.00 5.71 -9.15
C VAL A 115 3.57 4.70 -10.19
N LEU A 116 2.40 4.08 -9.99
CA LEU A 116 1.86 3.06 -10.88
C LEU A 116 0.62 3.59 -11.60
N SER A 117 0.73 3.80 -12.89
CA SER A 117 -0.44 4.03 -13.75
C SER A 117 -1.27 2.74 -13.87
N PHE A 118 -2.52 2.87 -14.31
CA PHE A 118 -3.34 1.69 -14.59
C PHE A 118 -2.73 0.85 -15.73
N GLU A 119 -2.12 1.48 -16.72
CA GLU A 119 -1.43 0.82 -17.81
C GLU A 119 -0.22 0.00 -17.32
N ASP A 120 0.59 0.55 -16.38
CA ASP A 120 1.67 -0.22 -15.74
C ASP A 120 1.14 -1.50 -15.09
N LEU A 121 0.04 -1.38 -14.33
CA LEU A 121 -0.59 -2.52 -13.64
C LEU A 121 -1.17 -3.54 -14.62
N GLN A 122 -1.76 -3.09 -15.73
CA GLN A 122 -2.21 -3.97 -16.79
C GLN A 122 -1.05 -4.75 -17.44
N ASN A 123 0.07 -4.09 -17.67
CA ASN A 123 1.26 -4.72 -18.23
C ASN A 123 1.86 -5.74 -17.26
N MET A 124 1.89 -5.44 -15.97
CA MET A 124 2.34 -6.36 -14.92
C MET A 124 1.44 -7.61 -14.82
N TYR A 125 0.13 -7.49 -15.05
CA TYR A 125 -0.78 -8.63 -15.01
C TYR A 125 -0.31 -9.78 -15.91
N TYR A 126 0.09 -9.50 -17.14
CA TYR A 126 0.47 -10.54 -18.11
C TYR A 126 1.65 -11.39 -17.65
N THR A 127 2.50 -10.87 -16.80
CA THR A 127 3.71 -11.57 -16.33
C THR A 127 3.63 -12.04 -14.88
N LEU A 128 2.73 -11.47 -14.07
CA LEU A 128 2.72 -11.66 -12.63
C LEU A 128 1.45 -12.32 -12.09
N HIS A 129 0.37 -12.45 -12.87
CA HIS A 129 -0.90 -12.97 -12.34
C HIS A 129 -0.83 -14.43 -11.87
N GLU A 130 0.11 -15.22 -12.38
CA GLU A 130 0.39 -16.60 -11.97
C GLU A 130 1.62 -16.71 -11.05
N ALA A 131 2.33 -15.59 -10.80
CA ALA A 131 3.51 -15.58 -9.98
C ALA A 131 3.16 -15.36 -8.50
N ASP A 132 4.12 -15.67 -7.61
CA ASP A 132 3.98 -15.28 -6.21
C ASP A 132 3.86 -13.77 -6.09
N ILE A 133 2.91 -13.30 -5.27
CA ILE A 133 2.59 -11.89 -5.11
C ILE A 133 3.77 -11.06 -4.57
N THR A 134 4.72 -11.70 -3.91
CA THR A 134 5.94 -11.05 -3.43
C THR A 134 6.78 -10.48 -4.58
N LYS A 135 6.76 -11.11 -5.77
CA LYS A 135 7.43 -10.56 -6.96
C LYS A 135 6.83 -9.24 -7.42
N PHE A 136 5.50 -9.10 -7.31
CA PHE A 136 4.84 -7.83 -7.55
C PHE A 136 5.32 -6.77 -6.56
N ALA A 137 5.38 -7.12 -5.26
CA ALA A 137 5.85 -6.21 -4.24
C ALA A 137 7.30 -5.75 -4.47
N ASP A 138 8.20 -6.66 -4.83
CA ASP A 138 9.61 -6.35 -5.11
C ASP A 138 9.74 -5.35 -6.29
N ILE A 139 9.00 -5.56 -7.38
CA ILE A 139 9.02 -4.66 -8.54
C ILE A 139 8.46 -3.28 -8.19
N VAL A 140 7.39 -3.25 -7.39
CA VAL A 140 6.78 -1.99 -6.97
C VAL A 140 7.69 -1.25 -5.99
N ASP A 141 8.36 -1.94 -5.07
CA ASP A 141 9.35 -1.34 -4.15
C ASP A 141 10.49 -0.64 -4.91
N ASP A 142 10.99 -1.24 -6.00
CA ASP A 142 12.00 -0.62 -6.84
C ASP A 142 11.49 0.69 -7.47
N LYS A 143 10.29 0.66 -8.07
CA LYS A 143 9.66 1.86 -8.65
C LYS A 143 9.40 2.95 -7.60
N MET A 144 8.93 2.57 -6.40
CA MET A 144 8.69 3.50 -5.30
C MET A 144 9.97 4.17 -4.83
N ARG A 145 11.06 3.41 -4.72
CA ARG A 145 12.38 3.90 -4.31
C ARG A 145 12.91 4.93 -5.30
N ASP A 146 12.76 4.65 -6.60
CA ASP A 146 13.19 5.57 -7.65
C ASP A 146 12.37 6.87 -7.66
N HIS A 147 11.07 6.75 -7.41
CA HIS A 147 10.17 7.91 -7.45
C HIS A 147 10.31 8.81 -6.21
N PHE A 148 10.23 8.24 -5.01
CA PHE A 148 10.18 9.04 -3.78
C PHE A 148 11.56 9.40 -3.23
N LYS A 149 12.63 8.74 -3.66
CA LYS A 149 14.00 8.98 -3.20
C LYS A 149 14.15 9.01 -1.66
N GLU A 150 13.18 8.44 -0.95
CA GLU A 150 13.22 8.33 0.50
C GLU A 150 13.90 7.04 0.96
N THR A 151 14.51 7.08 2.14
CA THR A 151 15.11 5.88 2.75
C THR A 151 14.05 5.04 3.46
N ASN A 152 14.31 3.73 3.59
CA ASN A 152 13.46 2.83 4.37
C ASN A 152 13.31 3.31 5.82
N LEU A 153 14.40 3.76 6.44
CA LEU A 153 14.36 4.33 7.79
C LEU A 153 13.38 5.50 7.89
N LYS A 154 13.45 6.47 6.96
CA LYS A 154 12.56 7.63 6.96
C LYS A 154 11.10 7.21 6.79
N ARG A 155 10.83 6.32 5.83
CA ARG A 155 9.49 5.79 5.57
C ARG A 155 8.89 5.13 6.82
N ILE A 156 9.61 4.17 7.40
CA ILE A 156 9.14 3.40 8.56
C ILE A 156 8.94 4.31 9.77
N ARG A 157 9.87 5.23 10.02
CA ARG A 157 9.74 6.21 11.11
C ARG A 157 8.48 7.07 10.94
N THR A 158 8.21 7.52 9.72
CA THR A 158 7.04 8.35 9.42
C THR A 158 5.73 7.57 9.60
N ILE A 159 5.69 6.31 9.16
CA ILE A 159 4.55 5.40 9.38
C ILE A 159 4.32 5.17 10.88
N TYR A 160 5.40 4.98 11.65
CA TYR A 160 5.32 4.81 13.10
C TYR A 160 4.86 6.10 13.81
N GLY A 161 4.89 7.25 13.13
CA GLY A 161 4.43 8.51 13.67
C GLY A 161 5.41 9.21 14.62
N CYS A 162 6.73 8.91 14.54
CA CYS A 162 7.70 9.58 15.39
C CYS A 162 8.63 10.54 14.61
N THR A 163 9.08 11.57 15.28
CA THR A 163 10.09 12.51 14.78
C THR A 163 11.49 11.89 14.84
N GLN A 164 12.44 12.47 14.13
CA GLN A 164 13.85 12.07 14.23
C GLN A 164 14.41 12.22 15.66
N ALA A 165 13.98 13.27 16.36
CA ALA A 165 14.38 13.52 17.74
C ALA A 165 13.85 12.46 18.71
N GLU A 166 12.56 12.11 18.61
CA GLU A 166 11.95 11.06 19.41
C GLU A 166 12.57 9.69 19.12
N LEU A 167 12.85 9.38 17.83
CA LEU A 167 13.54 8.15 17.48
C LEU A 167 14.96 8.12 18.11
N SER A 168 15.67 9.22 18.07
CA SER A 168 16.99 9.35 18.69
C SER A 168 16.94 9.09 20.21
N GLU A 169 16.02 9.75 20.90
CA GLU A 169 15.84 9.62 22.35
C GLU A 169 15.49 8.18 22.74
N ARG A 170 14.52 7.58 22.05
CA ARG A 170 14.02 6.23 22.38
C ARG A 170 14.98 5.11 21.98
N SER A 171 15.73 5.27 20.89
CA SER A 171 16.70 4.27 20.41
C SER A 171 18.08 4.43 21.03
N GLY A 172 18.42 5.61 21.58
CA GLY A 172 19.76 5.96 22.01
C GLY A 172 20.76 6.11 20.85
N VAL A 173 20.29 6.13 19.61
CA VAL A 173 21.12 6.43 18.42
C VAL A 173 21.12 7.94 18.23
N SER A 174 22.32 8.53 18.00
CA SER A 174 22.41 10.00 17.90
C SER A 174 21.52 10.57 16.81
N LEU A 175 20.89 11.71 17.07
CA LEU A 175 20.05 12.43 16.11
C LEU A 175 20.79 12.67 14.80
N ARG A 176 22.07 13.06 14.89
CA ARG A 176 22.92 13.26 13.72
C ARG A 176 23.06 11.99 12.87
N SER A 177 23.22 10.82 13.49
CA SER A 177 23.30 9.56 12.75
C SER A 177 22.01 9.24 12.03
N ILE A 178 20.86 9.42 12.68
CA ILE A 178 19.54 9.23 12.07
C ILE A 178 19.36 10.16 10.87
N GLN A 179 19.67 11.44 11.03
CA GLN A 179 19.61 12.43 9.95
C GLN A 179 20.50 12.04 8.76
N MET A 180 21.74 11.61 9.05
CA MET A 180 22.69 11.20 8.00
C MET A 180 22.21 9.94 7.25
N TYR A 181 21.61 8.98 7.94
CA TYR A 181 21.02 7.80 7.30
C TYR A 181 19.81 8.19 6.43
N GLU A 182 18.90 9.01 6.92
CA GLU A 182 17.72 9.44 6.17
C GLU A 182 18.03 10.35 4.98
N GLN A 183 19.18 11.04 5.01
CA GLN A 183 19.67 11.87 3.90
C GLN A 183 20.60 11.10 2.95
N ARG A 184 20.85 9.80 3.17
CA ARG A 184 21.84 8.98 2.44
C ARG A 184 23.27 9.52 2.51
N ASN A 185 23.56 10.43 3.44
CA ASN A 185 24.93 10.93 3.69
C ASN A 185 25.79 9.89 4.43
N LYS A 186 25.15 8.87 4.99
CA LYS A 186 25.78 7.70 5.60
C LYS A 186 24.98 6.47 5.22
N ASP A 187 25.67 5.46 4.72
CA ASP A 187 25.08 4.19 4.32
C ASP A 187 24.56 3.41 5.55
N ILE A 188 23.26 3.22 5.65
CA ILE A 188 22.63 2.49 6.77
C ILE A 188 23.04 1.01 6.77
N ASN A 189 23.35 0.43 5.59
CA ASN A 189 23.78 -0.98 5.49
C ASN A 189 25.14 -1.21 6.18
N LYS A 190 25.90 -0.12 6.42
CA LYS A 190 27.16 -0.14 7.18
C LYS A 190 27.01 0.31 8.62
N ALA A 191 25.79 0.49 9.10
CA ALA A 191 25.55 0.81 10.50
C ALA A 191 25.91 -0.38 11.40
N SER A 192 26.23 -0.10 12.65
CA SER A 192 26.45 -1.19 13.61
C SER A 192 25.16 -1.97 13.84
N VAL A 193 25.28 -3.29 13.99
CA VAL A 193 24.13 -4.17 14.29
C VAL A 193 23.38 -3.68 15.52
N GLU A 194 24.09 -3.15 16.52
CA GLU A 194 23.49 -2.59 17.73
C GLU A 194 22.62 -1.38 17.43
N ALA A 195 23.07 -0.46 16.57
CA ALA A 195 22.26 0.71 16.18
C ALA A 195 21.01 0.28 15.40
N LEU A 196 21.14 -0.62 14.43
CA LEU A 196 20.04 -1.17 13.67
C LEU A 196 19.01 -1.88 14.58
N TYR A 197 19.49 -2.71 15.51
CA TYR A 197 18.66 -3.40 16.47
C TYR A 197 17.88 -2.44 17.36
N ARG A 198 18.51 -1.41 17.89
CA ARG A 198 17.86 -0.40 18.75
C ARG A 198 16.79 0.37 17.97
N ILE A 199 17.08 0.80 16.74
CA ILE A 199 16.12 1.47 15.86
C ILE A 199 14.94 0.54 15.55
N SER A 200 15.21 -0.69 15.14
CA SER A 200 14.15 -1.67 14.79
C SER A 200 13.23 -1.96 15.98
N LYS A 201 13.75 -2.03 17.19
CA LYS A 201 12.95 -2.22 18.41
C LYS A 201 12.01 -1.06 18.69
N VAL A 202 12.46 0.17 18.49
CA VAL A 202 11.62 1.38 18.68
C VAL A 202 10.52 1.42 17.63
N LEU A 203 10.87 1.12 16.38
CA LEU A 203 9.95 1.19 15.25
C LEU A 203 9.08 -0.06 15.06
N GLY A 204 9.32 -1.13 15.83
CA GLY A 204 8.55 -2.38 15.75
C GLY A 204 8.77 -3.16 14.45
N CYS A 205 9.90 -2.95 13.76
CA CYS A 205 10.25 -3.58 12.49
C CYS A 205 11.42 -4.56 12.64
N THR A 206 11.79 -5.25 11.56
CA THR A 206 13.01 -6.05 11.49
C THR A 206 14.21 -5.17 11.09
N ILE A 207 15.43 -5.70 11.28
CA ILE A 207 16.63 -5.01 10.79
C ILE A 207 16.61 -4.94 9.26
N GLU A 208 16.17 -6.01 8.62
CA GLU A 208 16.07 -6.15 7.17
C GLU A 208 15.16 -5.09 6.55
N ASP A 209 14.10 -4.68 7.26
CA ASP A 209 13.19 -3.61 6.81
C ASP A 209 13.87 -2.23 6.75
N LEU A 210 14.93 -2.04 7.53
CA LEU A 210 15.69 -0.78 7.58
C LEU A 210 16.78 -0.70 6.51
N LEU A 211 17.23 -1.85 5.98
CA LEU A 211 18.33 -1.89 5.03
C LEU A 211 17.88 -1.39 3.65
N GLU A 212 18.77 -0.67 2.98
CA GLU A 212 18.61 -0.26 1.58
C GLU A 212 19.11 -1.38 0.66
N LYS A 213 18.30 -1.81 -0.30
CA LYS A 213 18.68 -2.82 -1.32
C LYS A 213 19.35 -2.18 -2.51
#